data_c0ff7d8e3e324c184361dd1996fee52a
#
_entry.id   c0ff7d8e3e324c184361dd1996fee52a
#
_cell.length_a   1.000
_cell.length_b   1.000
_cell.length_c   1.000
_cell.angle_alpha   90.00
_cell.angle_beta   90.00
_cell.angle_gamma   90.00
#
_symmetry.space_group_name_H-M   'P 1'
#
loop_
_entity.id
_entity.type
_entity.pdbx_description
1 polymer ?
#
loop_
_entity_poly.entity_id
_entity_poly.type
_entity_poly.pdbx_seq_one_letter_code
_entity_poly.pdbx_strand_id
1 'polypeptide(L)'
;LKGAASASIYGARASNGVILVTTKKGSLAKGPQIVFDLQLGCSSPSRKWDFMNAREYISFLRPVISKAYANGIEHNAKTMLSGPNAYGTGNTAPNANYSTRYLDYGQPVPAGYQWMYDPLDANKVIIFTDTDWQSQWFTDAFWHKEYIGVNGGTDKLKYAASVSYHGDDGMVAMSSYKVFTLHGSTSFKITKNLEASTTFDLSRQKKHPLIDNYYQAIGRGIIAAPTAREFDDTFHDRDIK
;
A
#
# COMPACT_ATOMS: atom_id res chain seq x y z
N LEU A 1 -23.72 1.46 -23.87
CA LEU A 1 -24.45 2.23 -24.85
C LEU A 1 -23.76 3.54 -25.11
N LYS A 2 -23.35 3.80 -26.33
CA LYS A 2 -22.78 5.09 -26.79
C LYS A 2 -23.62 5.60 -27.95
N GLY A 3 -24.14 6.81 -27.84
CA GLY A 3 -24.87 7.47 -28.92
C GLY A 3 -26.07 8.29 -28.45
N ALA A 4 -26.54 9.18 -29.34
CA ALA A 4 -27.65 10.10 -29.05
C ALA A 4 -28.97 9.40 -28.68
N ALA A 5 -29.26 8.23 -29.28
CA ALA A 5 -30.45 7.45 -28.97
C ALA A 5 -30.47 6.89 -27.54
N SER A 6 -29.31 6.53 -27.00
CA SER A 6 -29.21 6.08 -25.60
C SER A 6 -29.27 7.28 -24.62
N ALA A 7 -28.75 8.44 -25.02
CA ALA A 7 -28.84 9.65 -24.23
C ALA A 7 -30.26 10.16 -24.05
N SER A 8 -31.15 9.98 -25.06
CA SER A 8 -32.53 10.41 -25.00
C SER A 8 -33.36 9.67 -23.92
N ILE A 9 -33.05 8.39 -23.64
CA ILE A 9 -33.75 7.57 -22.63
C ILE A 9 -33.27 7.90 -21.21
N TYR A 10 -31.98 8.21 -21.08
CA TYR A 10 -31.32 8.39 -19.74
C TYR A 10 -31.01 9.84 -19.38
N GLY A 11 -31.44 10.80 -20.27
CA GLY A 11 -31.31 12.22 -20.07
C GLY A 11 -29.87 12.74 -20.17
N ALA A 12 -29.65 13.99 -19.72
CA ALA A 12 -28.38 14.69 -19.84
C ALA A 12 -27.18 13.99 -19.15
N ARG A 13 -27.44 13.15 -18.15
CA ARG A 13 -26.39 12.36 -17.47
C ARG A 13 -25.75 11.30 -18.37
N ALA A 14 -26.38 10.95 -19.48
CA ALA A 14 -25.91 9.95 -20.43
C ALA A 14 -24.99 10.52 -21.52
N SER A 15 -24.62 11.81 -21.45
CA SER A 15 -23.75 12.45 -22.46
C SER A 15 -22.40 11.75 -22.66
N ASN A 16 -21.85 11.14 -21.62
CA ASN A 16 -20.60 10.37 -21.65
C ASN A 16 -20.80 8.87 -21.89
N GLY A 17 -22.03 8.44 -22.21
CA GLY A 17 -22.42 7.05 -22.41
C GLY A 17 -23.10 6.45 -21.18
N VAL A 18 -23.72 5.29 -21.39
CA VAL A 18 -24.44 4.53 -20.36
C VAL A 18 -23.90 3.11 -20.29
N ILE A 19 -23.59 2.66 -19.08
CA ILE A 19 -23.29 1.26 -18.78
C ILE A 19 -24.55 0.67 -18.16
N LEU A 20 -25.25 -0.20 -18.88
CA LEU A 20 -26.39 -0.92 -18.37
C LEU A 20 -25.92 -2.27 -17.80
N VAL A 21 -26.09 -2.46 -16.50
CA VAL A 21 -25.80 -3.72 -15.83
C VAL A 21 -27.12 -4.44 -15.59
N THR A 22 -27.26 -5.61 -16.21
CA THR A 22 -28.39 -6.50 -15.97
C THR A 22 -27.92 -7.67 -15.13
N THR A 23 -28.38 -7.75 -13.90
CA THR A 23 -28.07 -8.87 -13.00
C THR A 23 -28.76 -10.15 -13.46
N LYS A 24 -28.19 -11.30 -13.10
CA LYS A 24 -28.79 -12.61 -13.36
C LYS A 24 -30.13 -12.68 -12.63
N LYS A 25 -31.20 -12.88 -13.40
CA LYS A 25 -32.52 -13.23 -12.84
C LYS A 25 -32.61 -14.75 -12.71
N GLY A 26 -33.42 -15.23 -11.79
CA GLY A 26 -33.64 -16.67 -11.63
C GLY A 26 -33.99 -17.35 -12.96
N SER A 27 -33.49 -18.57 -13.14
CA SER A 27 -33.66 -19.36 -14.35
C SER A 27 -34.83 -20.36 -14.20
N LEU A 28 -35.51 -20.68 -15.31
CA LEU A 28 -36.47 -21.77 -15.39
C LEU A 28 -35.78 -23.15 -15.45
N ALA A 29 -34.54 -23.26 -15.04
CA ALA A 29 -33.80 -24.53 -15.05
C ALA A 29 -34.45 -25.56 -14.11
N LYS A 30 -34.19 -26.81 -14.37
CA LYS A 30 -34.79 -28.00 -13.72
C LYS A 30 -34.44 -28.16 -12.21
N GLY A 31 -34.52 -27.12 -11.43
CA GLY A 31 -34.23 -27.10 -10.01
C GLY A 31 -33.26 -25.98 -9.59
N PRO A 32 -33.01 -25.79 -8.30
CA PRO A 32 -32.09 -24.81 -7.80
C PRO A 32 -30.65 -25.14 -8.25
N GLN A 33 -29.98 -24.13 -8.79
CA GLN A 33 -28.55 -24.20 -9.14
C GLN A 33 -27.76 -23.45 -8.08
N ILE A 34 -26.78 -24.10 -7.51
CA ILE A 34 -25.84 -23.53 -6.55
C ILE A 34 -24.51 -23.34 -7.25
N VAL A 35 -23.93 -22.16 -7.13
CA VAL A 35 -22.61 -21.81 -7.62
C VAL A 35 -21.74 -21.41 -6.46
N PHE A 36 -20.57 -22.00 -6.36
CA PHE A 36 -19.53 -21.59 -5.43
C PHE A 36 -18.30 -21.19 -6.28
N ASP A 37 -17.75 -20.04 -6.00
CA ASP A 37 -16.50 -19.54 -6.61
C ASP A 37 -15.56 -19.09 -5.50
N LEU A 38 -14.33 -19.58 -5.55
CA LEU A 38 -13.26 -19.21 -4.65
C LEU A 38 -12.05 -18.80 -5.48
N GLN A 39 -11.61 -17.58 -5.30
CA GLN A 39 -10.41 -17.05 -5.93
C GLN A 39 -9.43 -16.61 -4.84
N LEU A 40 -8.19 -17.01 -4.99
CA LEU A 40 -7.09 -16.67 -4.08
C LEU A 40 -5.93 -16.17 -4.91
N GLY A 41 -5.20 -15.20 -4.42
CA GLY A 41 -4.01 -14.73 -5.09
C GLY A 41 -3.10 -13.92 -4.19
N CYS A 42 -1.87 -13.80 -4.66
CA CYS A 42 -0.86 -12.94 -4.05
C CYS A 42 -0.43 -11.88 -5.07
N SER A 43 -0.22 -10.68 -4.59
CA SER A 43 0.33 -9.57 -5.36
C SER A 43 1.65 -9.18 -4.76
N SER A 44 2.69 -9.09 -5.57
CA SER A 44 4.03 -8.67 -5.13
C SER A 44 4.44 -7.42 -5.89
N PRO A 45 5.21 -6.52 -5.27
CA PRO A 45 5.79 -5.38 -5.98
C PRO A 45 6.62 -5.86 -7.18
N SER A 46 6.22 -5.46 -8.39
CA SER A 46 6.87 -5.94 -9.63
C SER A 46 8.27 -5.38 -9.82
N ARG A 47 8.59 -4.26 -9.19
CA ARG A 47 9.89 -3.59 -9.29
C ARG A 47 10.18 -2.83 -8.01
N LYS A 48 11.41 -2.99 -7.52
CA LYS A 48 12.02 -2.14 -6.50
C LYS A 48 12.99 -1.17 -7.17
N TRP A 49 13.16 0.00 -6.58
CA TRP A 49 14.23 0.92 -6.98
C TRP A 49 15.55 0.44 -6.40
N ASP A 50 16.61 0.63 -7.17
CA ASP A 50 17.96 0.35 -6.73
C ASP A 50 18.50 1.59 -6.00
N PHE A 51 18.20 1.68 -4.70
CA PHE A 51 18.71 2.75 -3.85
C PHE A 51 20.06 2.38 -3.26
N MET A 52 20.84 3.38 -2.95
CA MET A 52 22.10 3.21 -2.23
C MET A 52 21.84 2.58 -0.88
N ASN A 53 22.64 1.56 -0.53
CA ASN A 53 22.74 1.08 0.84
C ASN A 53 23.47 2.10 1.72
N ALA A 54 23.49 1.89 3.05
CA ALA A 54 24.07 2.84 3.99
C ALA A 54 25.57 3.10 3.72
N ARG A 55 26.33 2.07 3.34
CA ARG A 55 27.75 2.21 3.01
C ARG A 55 27.97 3.07 1.78
N GLU A 56 27.23 2.82 0.71
CA GLU A 56 27.27 3.59 -0.53
C GLU A 56 26.84 5.03 -0.30
N TYR A 57 25.75 5.21 0.48
CA TYR A 57 25.25 6.53 0.85
C TYR A 57 26.29 7.36 1.60
N ILE A 58 26.94 6.81 2.62
CA ILE A 58 28.00 7.48 3.37
C ILE A 58 29.20 7.78 2.47
N SER A 59 29.63 6.79 1.66
CA SER A 59 30.79 6.92 0.78
C SER A 59 30.61 7.99 -0.29
N PHE A 60 29.39 8.13 -0.79
CA PHE A 60 29.06 9.14 -1.81
C PHE A 60 28.83 10.51 -1.18
N LEU A 61 27.99 10.61 -0.18
CA LEU A 61 27.49 11.90 0.29
C LEU A 61 28.52 12.69 1.10
N ARG A 62 29.34 12.03 1.94
CA ARG A 62 30.37 12.73 2.74
C ARG A 62 31.38 13.52 1.89
N PRO A 63 32.02 12.93 0.88
CA PRO A 63 32.91 13.67 -0.01
C PRO A 63 32.19 14.78 -0.79
N VAL A 64 30.95 14.56 -1.23
CA VAL A 64 30.16 15.58 -1.93
C VAL A 64 29.89 16.79 -1.06
N ILE A 65 29.43 16.58 0.18
CA ILE A 65 29.18 17.67 1.15
C ILE A 65 30.48 18.43 1.47
N SER A 66 31.57 17.70 1.73
CA SER A 66 32.88 18.30 1.99
C SER A 66 33.35 19.19 0.84
N LYS A 67 33.21 18.71 -0.39
CA LYS A 67 33.58 19.45 -1.61
C LYS A 67 32.66 20.66 -1.84
N ALA A 68 31.36 20.51 -1.62
CA ALA A 68 30.39 21.61 -1.74
C ALA A 68 30.71 22.74 -0.75
N TYR A 69 31.12 22.40 0.47
CA TYR A 69 31.55 23.36 1.46
C TYR A 69 32.86 24.06 1.04
N ALA A 70 33.85 23.31 0.61
CA ALA A 70 35.13 23.88 0.16
C ALA A 70 34.96 24.86 -1.03
N ASN A 71 33.94 24.65 -1.84
CA ASN A 71 33.60 25.53 -2.97
C ASN A 71 32.64 26.68 -2.61
N GLY A 72 32.28 26.85 -1.34
CA GLY A 72 31.37 27.91 -0.88
C GLY A 72 29.90 27.72 -1.31
N ILE A 73 29.52 26.56 -1.84
CA ILE A 73 28.16 26.25 -2.26
C ILE A 73 27.31 25.90 -1.03
N GLU A 74 27.91 25.23 -0.04
CA GLU A 74 27.24 24.81 1.19
C GLU A 74 27.89 25.50 2.40
N HIS A 75 27.07 26.23 3.16
CA HIS A 75 27.58 27.00 4.31
C HIS A 75 27.54 26.19 5.62
N ASN A 76 26.80 25.08 5.65
CA ASN A 76 26.56 24.29 6.84
C ASN A 76 27.23 22.90 6.82
N ALA A 77 28.21 22.66 5.95
CA ALA A 77 28.80 21.34 5.80
C ALA A 77 29.36 20.76 7.10
N LYS A 78 29.86 21.59 8.01
CA LYS A 78 30.32 21.13 9.32
C LYS A 78 29.19 20.47 10.12
N THR A 79 28.00 21.03 10.10
CA THR A 79 26.83 20.46 10.76
C THR A 79 26.24 19.27 9.98
N MET A 80 26.42 19.24 8.66
CA MET A 80 25.99 18.14 7.80
C MET A 80 26.89 16.90 7.91
N LEU A 81 28.17 17.08 8.23
CA LEU A 81 29.14 16.01 8.40
C LEU A 81 29.28 15.54 9.85
N SER A 82 28.80 16.32 10.81
CA SER A 82 28.87 16.00 12.24
C SER A 82 27.72 16.65 13.01
N GLY A 83 27.37 16.08 14.16
CA GLY A 83 26.29 16.57 15.01
C GLY A 83 24.92 15.99 14.65
N PRO A 84 23.84 16.47 15.29
CA PRO A 84 22.51 15.84 15.23
C PRO A 84 21.88 15.89 13.85
N ASN A 85 22.29 16.80 12.99
CA ASN A 85 21.74 16.99 11.63
C ASN A 85 22.72 16.57 10.53
N ALA A 86 23.58 15.60 10.80
CA ALA A 86 24.60 15.14 9.85
C ALA A 86 24.05 14.33 8.66
N TYR A 87 22.76 14.43 8.35
CA TYR A 87 22.08 13.70 7.27
C TYR A 87 22.39 12.20 7.25
N GLY A 88 22.70 11.63 8.41
CA GLY A 88 23.03 10.21 8.51
C GLY A 88 24.35 9.82 7.86
N THR A 89 25.28 10.73 7.74
CA THR A 89 26.58 10.45 7.07
C THR A 89 27.77 10.48 8.01
N GLY A 90 27.61 10.93 9.25
CA GLY A 90 28.73 11.16 10.16
C GLY A 90 28.39 10.97 11.63
N ASN A 91 29.16 11.66 12.49
CA ASN A 91 28.97 11.59 13.93
C ASN A 91 27.70 12.30 14.34
N THR A 92 26.71 11.55 14.81
CA THR A 92 25.43 12.08 15.27
C THR A 92 25.31 11.97 16.79
N ALA A 93 24.46 12.82 17.38
CA ALA A 93 24.14 12.70 18.81
C ALA A 93 23.44 11.36 19.10
N PRO A 94 23.54 10.82 20.31
CA PRO A 94 22.91 9.55 20.66
C PRO A 94 21.41 9.47 20.36
N ASN A 95 20.70 10.60 20.46
CA ASN A 95 19.25 10.69 20.23
C ASN A 95 18.90 11.23 18.83
N ALA A 96 19.87 11.24 17.91
CA ALA A 96 19.59 11.66 16.53
C ALA A 96 18.77 10.62 15.79
N ASN A 97 18.04 11.08 14.77
CA ASN A 97 17.23 10.21 13.88
C ASN A 97 18.07 9.24 13.04
N TYR A 98 19.39 9.31 13.16
CA TYR A 98 20.34 8.51 12.39
C TYR A 98 21.20 7.64 13.28
N SER A 99 21.60 6.49 12.77
CA SER A 99 22.41 5.51 13.48
C SER A 99 23.92 5.79 13.40
N THR A 100 24.36 6.67 12.50
CA THR A 100 25.78 6.94 12.24
C THR A 100 26.47 7.60 13.41
N ARG A 101 27.62 7.06 13.81
CA ARG A 101 28.52 7.63 14.81
C ARG A 101 29.94 7.16 14.63
N TYR A 102 30.91 7.88 15.15
CA TYR A 102 32.26 7.37 15.25
C TYR A 102 32.38 6.28 16.32
N LEU A 103 33.18 5.27 16.00
CA LEU A 103 33.53 4.24 16.96
C LEU A 103 34.73 4.75 17.81
N ASP A 104 34.57 4.71 19.10
CA ASP A 104 35.68 5.04 20.03
C ASP A 104 36.79 4.00 19.92
N TYR A 105 38.04 4.47 20.01
CA TYR A 105 39.19 3.59 19.90
C TYR A 105 39.15 2.45 20.91
N GLY A 106 39.38 1.23 20.40
CA GLY A 106 39.39 0.00 21.23
C GLY A 106 38.02 -0.54 21.61
N GLN A 107 36.93 0.09 21.21
CA GLN A 107 35.59 -0.44 21.42
C GLN A 107 35.19 -1.42 20.32
N PRO A 108 34.47 -2.51 20.66
CA PRO A 108 33.93 -3.42 19.65
C PRO A 108 32.76 -2.76 18.90
N VAL A 109 32.55 -3.16 17.65
CA VAL A 109 31.37 -2.76 16.89
C VAL A 109 30.12 -3.36 17.55
N PRO A 110 29.12 -2.56 17.92
CA PRO A 110 27.91 -3.06 18.54
C PRO A 110 27.15 -4.05 17.64
N ALA A 111 26.43 -4.96 18.23
CA ALA A 111 25.59 -5.91 17.50
C ALA A 111 24.56 -5.14 16.61
N GLY A 112 24.37 -5.62 15.38
CA GLY A 112 23.46 -4.99 14.41
C GLY A 112 24.06 -3.80 13.66
N TYR A 113 25.24 -3.32 14.03
CA TYR A 113 25.93 -2.26 13.31
C TYR A 113 26.93 -2.82 12.30
N GLN A 114 27.01 -2.13 11.16
CA GLN A 114 28.12 -2.23 10.20
C GLN A 114 29.14 -1.15 10.49
N TRP A 115 30.30 -1.25 9.89
CA TRP A 115 31.36 -0.25 10.03
C TRP A 115 32.11 -0.01 8.72
N MET A 116 32.71 1.16 8.61
CA MET A 116 33.63 1.52 7.52
C MET A 116 34.61 2.60 7.98
N TYR A 117 35.72 2.74 7.29
CA TYR A 117 36.58 3.90 7.47
C TYR A 117 35.88 5.16 6.95
N ASP A 118 36.05 6.28 7.63
CA ASP A 118 35.54 7.57 7.17
C ASP A 118 36.19 7.91 5.82
N PRO A 119 35.41 8.16 4.76
CA PRO A 119 35.94 8.57 3.45
C PRO A 119 36.75 9.88 3.49
N LEU A 120 36.60 10.68 4.55
CA LEU A 120 37.30 11.93 4.74
C LEU A 120 38.49 11.84 5.72
N ASP A 121 38.57 10.77 6.50
CA ASP A 121 39.64 10.56 7.51
C ASP A 121 39.84 9.06 7.76
N ALA A 122 40.84 8.49 7.12
CA ALA A 122 41.12 7.05 7.23
C ALA A 122 41.49 6.57 8.66
N ASN A 123 41.73 7.49 9.60
CA ASN A 123 42.01 7.14 10.99
C ASN A 123 40.75 7.01 11.83
N LYS A 124 39.58 7.31 11.28
CA LYS A 124 38.29 7.22 11.94
C LYS A 124 37.44 6.12 11.38
N VAL A 125 36.70 5.48 12.24
CA VAL A 125 35.74 4.44 11.90
C VAL A 125 34.34 4.97 12.16
N ILE A 126 33.48 4.89 11.15
CA ILE A 126 32.05 5.16 11.25
C ILE A 126 31.32 3.86 11.39
N ILE A 127 30.42 3.77 12.38
CA ILE A 127 29.46 2.67 12.53
C ILE A 127 28.07 3.17 12.19
N PHE A 128 27.23 2.28 11.62
CA PHE A 128 25.90 2.62 11.15
C PHE A 128 25.03 1.36 11.02
N THR A 129 23.71 1.53 11.01
CA THR A 129 22.76 0.51 10.56
C THR A 129 22.38 0.77 9.11
N ASP A 130 21.85 -0.25 8.45
CA ASP A 130 21.42 -0.19 7.06
C ASP A 130 19.96 -0.64 6.97
N THR A 131 19.07 0.29 6.66
CA THR A 131 17.63 0.05 6.63
C THR A 131 17.12 0.09 5.18
N ASP A 132 16.56 -1.01 4.71
CA ASP A 132 15.83 -1.07 3.44
C ASP A 132 14.41 -0.54 3.63
N TRP A 133 14.25 0.77 3.48
CA TRP A 133 12.97 1.45 3.62
C TRP A 133 11.91 0.97 2.62
N GLN A 134 12.31 0.52 1.44
CA GLN A 134 11.35 -0.03 0.48
C GLN A 134 10.68 -1.29 1.01
N SER A 135 11.44 -2.18 1.62
CA SER A 135 10.92 -3.41 2.21
C SER A 135 10.05 -3.17 3.44
N GLN A 136 10.20 -2.02 4.10
CA GLN A 136 9.30 -1.61 5.18
C GLN A 136 7.95 -1.11 4.65
N TRP A 137 7.94 -0.49 3.48
CA TRP A 137 6.74 0.08 2.87
C TRP A 137 6.00 -0.87 1.95
N PHE A 138 6.72 -1.76 1.26
CA PHE A 138 6.15 -2.66 0.27
C PHE A 138 6.30 -4.11 0.70
N THR A 139 5.17 -4.78 0.81
CA THR A 139 5.08 -6.18 1.18
C THR A 139 4.29 -6.97 0.14
N ASP A 140 4.47 -8.29 0.16
CA ASP A 140 3.56 -9.15 -0.56
C ASP A 140 2.17 -9.06 0.06
N ALA A 141 1.17 -8.97 -0.78
CA ALA A 141 -0.22 -8.81 -0.40
C ALA A 141 -1.02 -10.04 -0.80
N PHE A 142 -1.87 -10.50 0.09
CA PHE A 142 -2.79 -11.60 -0.17
C PHE A 142 -4.17 -11.03 -0.44
N TRP A 143 -4.84 -11.57 -1.47
CA TRP A 143 -6.24 -11.28 -1.73
C TRP A 143 -7.05 -12.56 -1.91
N HIS A 144 -8.31 -12.50 -1.54
CA HIS A 144 -9.24 -13.60 -1.69
C HIS A 144 -10.64 -13.09 -1.99
N LYS A 145 -11.38 -13.90 -2.73
CA LYS A 145 -12.75 -13.60 -3.10
C LYS A 145 -13.57 -14.88 -3.03
N GLU A 146 -14.63 -14.83 -2.24
CA GLU A 146 -15.61 -15.89 -2.10
C GLU A 146 -16.93 -15.43 -2.68
N TYR A 147 -17.59 -16.32 -3.37
CA TYR A 147 -18.92 -16.12 -3.89
C TYR A 147 -19.74 -17.39 -3.73
N ILE A 148 -20.93 -17.25 -3.17
CA ILE A 148 -21.93 -18.28 -3.13
C ILE A 148 -23.20 -17.70 -3.72
N GLY A 149 -23.75 -18.38 -4.71
CA GLY A 149 -25.00 -18.00 -5.36
C GLY A 149 -25.95 -19.17 -5.50
N VAL A 150 -27.22 -18.91 -5.34
CA VAL A 150 -28.28 -19.84 -5.66
C VAL A 150 -29.27 -19.17 -6.59
N ASN A 151 -29.67 -19.87 -7.62
CA ASN A 151 -30.73 -19.42 -8.53
C ASN A 151 -31.63 -20.59 -8.91
N GLY A 152 -32.87 -20.29 -9.18
CA GLY A 152 -33.82 -21.29 -9.58
C GLY A 152 -35.17 -20.66 -9.94
N GLY A 153 -36.12 -21.52 -10.27
CA GLY A 153 -37.46 -21.03 -10.54
C GLY A 153 -38.39 -22.09 -11.05
N THR A 154 -39.64 -21.71 -11.09
CA THR A 154 -40.77 -22.42 -11.73
C THR A 154 -41.39 -21.47 -12.73
N ASP A 155 -42.41 -21.93 -13.42
CA ASP A 155 -43.19 -21.10 -14.39
C ASP A 155 -43.79 -19.84 -13.72
N LYS A 156 -44.00 -19.87 -12.41
CA LYS A 156 -44.62 -18.78 -11.64
C LYS A 156 -43.61 -17.98 -10.80
N LEU A 157 -42.53 -18.60 -10.35
CA LEU A 157 -41.56 -17.98 -9.47
C LEU A 157 -40.14 -18.16 -10.00
N LYS A 158 -39.40 -17.06 -10.07
CA LYS A 158 -37.94 -17.06 -10.31
C LYS A 158 -37.26 -16.41 -9.16
N TYR A 159 -36.14 -16.95 -8.72
CA TYR A 159 -35.36 -16.36 -7.65
C TYR A 159 -33.86 -16.50 -7.91
N ALA A 160 -33.11 -15.54 -7.40
CA ALA A 160 -31.66 -15.59 -7.31
C ALA A 160 -31.23 -14.90 -6.00
N ALA A 161 -30.28 -15.50 -5.33
CA ALA A 161 -29.64 -14.89 -4.17
C ALA A 161 -28.15 -15.19 -4.20
N SER A 162 -27.34 -14.25 -3.75
CA SER A 162 -25.91 -14.49 -3.65
C SER A 162 -25.28 -13.67 -2.52
N VAL A 163 -24.21 -14.22 -1.98
CA VAL A 163 -23.34 -13.58 -1.00
C VAL A 163 -21.94 -13.60 -1.61
N SER A 164 -21.25 -12.49 -1.52
CA SER A 164 -19.84 -12.42 -1.85
C SER A 164 -19.05 -11.66 -0.79
N TYR A 165 -17.83 -12.10 -0.59
CA TYR A 165 -16.84 -11.40 0.19
C TYR A 165 -15.57 -11.25 -0.65
N HIS A 166 -14.95 -10.08 -0.56
CA HIS A 166 -13.66 -9.82 -1.16
C HIS A 166 -12.79 -9.13 -0.12
N GLY A 167 -11.67 -9.75 0.23
CA GLY A 167 -10.62 -9.22 1.06
C GLY A 167 -9.36 -9.02 0.22
N ASP A 168 -8.75 -7.87 0.33
CA ASP A 168 -7.53 -7.49 -0.37
C ASP A 168 -6.64 -6.73 0.61
N ASP A 169 -5.52 -7.31 0.97
CA ASP A 169 -4.46 -6.64 1.69
C ASP A 169 -3.61 -5.88 0.66
N GLY A 170 -3.38 -4.60 0.89
CA GLY A 170 -2.61 -3.80 -0.07
C GLY A 170 -1.12 -4.14 -0.04
N MET A 171 -0.44 -4.03 -1.17
CA MET A 171 1.01 -4.16 -1.26
C MET A 171 1.76 -3.07 -0.50
N VAL A 172 1.10 -1.99 -0.14
CA VAL A 172 1.65 -0.98 0.76
C VAL A 172 1.22 -1.29 2.17
N ALA A 173 2.18 -1.35 3.08
CA ALA A 173 1.94 -1.68 4.48
C ALA A 173 0.73 -0.92 5.06
N MET A 174 -0.07 -1.61 5.87
CA MET A 174 -1.29 -1.09 6.53
C MET A 174 -2.45 -0.69 5.60
N SER A 175 -2.35 -0.86 4.30
CA SER A 175 -3.49 -0.65 3.42
C SER A 175 -4.32 -1.91 3.26
N SER A 176 -5.65 -1.80 3.26
CA SER A 176 -6.54 -2.93 3.00
C SER A 176 -7.89 -2.50 2.47
N TYR A 177 -8.52 -3.40 1.76
CA TYR A 177 -9.87 -3.24 1.23
C TYR A 177 -10.67 -4.50 1.49
N LYS A 178 -11.86 -4.35 2.09
CA LYS A 178 -12.76 -5.47 2.37
C LYS A 178 -14.17 -5.06 1.97
N VAL A 179 -14.83 -5.91 1.23
CA VAL A 179 -16.22 -5.70 0.84
C VAL A 179 -17.04 -6.97 0.99
N PHE A 180 -18.18 -6.83 1.62
CA PHE A 180 -19.22 -7.85 1.71
C PHE A 180 -20.41 -7.38 0.89
N THR A 181 -20.97 -8.26 0.05
CA THR A 181 -22.15 -7.96 -0.76
C THR A 181 -23.18 -9.07 -0.62
N LEU A 182 -24.41 -8.68 -0.44
CA LEU A 182 -25.58 -9.55 -0.48
C LEU A 182 -26.50 -9.05 -1.59
N HIS A 183 -26.83 -9.92 -2.51
CA HIS A 183 -27.75 -9.67 -3.60
C HIS A 183 -28.94 -10.64 -3.52
N GLY A 184 -30.13 -10.15 -3.81
CA GLY A 184 -31.30 -10.99 -3.95
C GLY A 184 -32.25 -10.44 -4.99
N SER A 185 -32.81 -11.32 -5.79
CA SER A 185 -33.85 -10.98 -6.75
C SER A 185 -34.91 -12.06 -6.79
N THR A 186 -36.17 -11.63 -6.91
CA THR A 186 -37.31 -12.53 -7.09
C THR A 186 -38.29 -11.91 -8.07
N SER A 187 -38.92 -12.78 -8.85
CA SER A 187 -39.96 -12.39 -9.81
C SER A 187 -41.06 -13.42 -9.74
N PHE A 188 -42.27 -12.95 -9.54
CA PHE A 188 -43.46 -13.76 -9.35
C PHE A 188 -44.56 -13.37 -10.35
N LYS A 189 -45.03 -14.31 -11.13
CA LYS A 189 -46.20 -14.14 -12.03
C LYS A 189 -47.51 -14.29 -11.22
N ILE A 190 -48.16 -13.16 -11.00
CA ILE A 190 -49.46 -13.11 -10.28
C ILE A 190 -50.58 -13.63 -11.18
N THR A 191 -50.57 -13.18 -12.45
CA THR A 191 -51.51 -13.63 -13.51
C THR A 191 -50.70 -13.79 -14.81
N LYS A 192 -51.39 -14.21 -15.88
CA LYS A 192 -50.77 -14.34 -17.21
C LYS A 192 -50.17 -13.01 -17.73
N ASN A 193 -50.75 -11.88 -17.29
CA ASN A 193 -50.38 -10.53 -17.75
C ASN A 193 -49.79 -9.65 -16.65
N LEU A 194 -49.64 -10.18 -15.43
CA LEU A 194 -49.10 -9.41 -14.28
C LEU A 194 -47.93 -10.14 -13.64
N GLU A 195 -46.78 -9.53 -13.61
CA GLU A 195 -45.58 -10.01 -12.94
C GLU A 195 -45.10 -8.96 -11.94
N ALA A 196 -44.82 -9.39 -10.75
CA ALA A 196 -44.18 -8.58 -9.70
C ALA A 196 -42.73 -9.03 -9.54
N SER A 197 -41.81 -8.08 -9.48
CA SER A 197 -40.41 -8.39 -9.23
C SER A 197 -39.82 -7.46 -8.20
N THR A 198 -38.90 -7.99 -7.40
CA THR A 198 -38.11 -7.19 -6.45
C THR A 198 -36.65 -7.59 -6.56
N THR A 199 -35.77 -6.62 -6.33
CA THR A 199 -34.34 -6.82 -6.26
C THR A 199 -33.82 -5.98 -5.11
N PHE A 200 -32.91 -6.53 -4.34
CA PHE A 200 -32.20 -5.80 -3.29
C PHE A 200 -30.72 -6.09 -3.36
N ASP A 201 -29.93 -5.08 -3.08
CA ASP A 201 -28.47 -5.13 -3.02
C ASP A 201 -28.04 -4.45 -1.71
N LEU A 202 -27.29 -5.18 -0.89
CA LEU A 202 -26.69 -4.67 0.32
C LEU A 202 -25.18 -4.83 0.20
N SER A 203 -24.45 -3.77 0.46
CA SER A 203 -23.00 -3.81 0.44
C SER A 203 -22.44 -3.09 1.66
N ARG A 204 -21.46 -3.72 2.29
CA ARG A 204 -20.66 -3.11 3.35
C ARG A 204 -19.20 -3.12 2.95
N GLN A 205 -18.61 -1.94 2.89
CA GLN A 205 -17.24 -1.73 2.50
C GLN A 205 -16.43 -1.21 3.68
N LYS A 206 -15.25 -1.78 3.89
CA LYS A 206 -14.25 -1.26 4.82
C LYS A 206 -12.96 -1.03 4.03
N LYS A 207 -12.49 0.19 4.06
CA LYS A 207 -11.26 0.58 3.40
C LYS A 207 -10.34 1.22 4.43
N HIS A 208 -9.09 0.75 4.49
CA HIS A 208 -8.00 1.42 5.15
C HIS A 208 -7.11 1.99 4.05
N PRO A 209 -7.35 3.25 3.65
CA PRO A 209 -6.46 3.89 2.70
C PRO A 209 -5.15 4.21 3.39
N LEU A 210 -4.09 4.29 2.64
CA LEU A 210 -2.90 5.00 3.10
C LEU A 210 -3.28 6.41 3.52
N ILE A 211 -2.64 6.87 4.60
CA ILE A 211 -2.82 8.20 5.18
C ILE A 211 -2.91 9.25 4.06
N ASP A 212 -3.81 10.22 4.23
CA ASP A 212 -4.27 11.20 3.24
C ASP A 212 -3.21 11.96 2.42
N ASN A 213 -1.94 11.78 2.71
CA ASN A 213 -0.87 12.44 1.99
C ASN A 213 0.15 11.44 1.44
N TYR A 214 -0.22 10.77 0.35
CA TYR A 214 0.62 9.83 -0.40
C TYR A 214 2.06 10.33 -0.60
N TYR A 215 2.22 11.61 -0.94
CA TYR A 215 3.53 12.21 -1.15
C TYR A 215 4.37 12.28 0.13
N GLN A 216 3.75 12.52 1.27
CA GLN A 216 4.48 12.62 2.53
C GLN A 216 4.77 11.24 3.16
N ALA A 217 3.82 10.33 3.13
CA ALA A 217 3.99 9.02 3.78
C ALA A 217 4.93 8.12 2.98
N ILE A 218 4.58 7.80 1.74
CA ILE A 218 5.36 6.86 0.93
C ILE A 218 6.60 7.53 0.36
N GLY A 219 6.45 8.70 -0.27
CA GLY A 219 7.57 9.38 -0.92
C GLY A 219 8.71 9.68 0.05
N ARG A 220 8.42 10.26 1.20
CA ARG A 220 9.43 10.54 2.23
C ARG A 220 9.93 9.30 2.94
N GLY A 221 9.05 8.31 3.15
CA GLY A 221 9.44 7.05 3.78
C GLY A 221 10.44 6.28 2.92
N ILE A 222 10.21 6.16 1.63
CA ILE A 222 11.07 5.40 0.71
C ILE A 222 12.43 6.10 0.49
N ILE A 223 12.45 7.43 0.42
CA ILE A 223 13.68 8.22 0.21
C ILE A 223 14.40 8.59 1.51
N ALA A 224 13.97 8.05 2.63
CA ALA A 224 14.67 8.24 3.89
C ALA A 224 16.11 7.70 3.77
N ALA A 225 17.06 8.36 4.44
CA ALA A 225 18.44 7.90 4.43
C ALA A 225 18.51 6.45 4.96
N PRO A 226 19.27 5.57 4.32
CA PRO A 226 19.38 4.17 4.78
C PRO A 226 20.01 4.03 6.16
N THR A 227 20.67 5.07 6.64
CA THR A 227 21.21 5.17 8.00
C THR A 227 20.22 5.73 9.02
N ALA A 228 19.01 6.11 8.60
CA ALA A 228 17.98 6.56 9.53
C ALA A 228 17.55 5.39 10.42
N ARG A 229 17.29 5.68 11.69
CA ARG A 229 16.84 4.67 12.64
C ARG A 229 15.41 4.28 12.35
N GLU A 230 15.15 3.00 12.39
CA GLU A 230 13.82 2.43 12.33
C GLU A 230 13.02 2.79 13.59
N PHE A 231 13.70 2.84 14.74
CA PHE A 231 13.14 3.22 16.04
C PHE A 231 13.98 4.31 16.68
N ASP A 232 13.32 5.26 17.31
CA ASP A 232 13.92 6.26 18.17
C ASP A 232 13.96 5.72 19.59
N ASP A 233 15.10 5.86 20.29
CA ASP A 233 15.26 5.43 21.68
C ASP A 233 14.29 6.15 22.66
N THR A 234 13.68 7.25 22.21
CA THR A 234 12.73 8.04 23.00
C THR A 234 11.27 7.76 22.69
N PHE A 235 10.99 7.15 21.56
CA PHE A 235 9.65 6.71 21.17
C PHE A 235 9.66 5.19 21.13
N HIS A 236 9.20 4.58 22.22
CA HIS A 236 8.75 3.21 22.19
C HIS A 236 7.81 3.06 21.01
N ASP A 237 8.18 2.16 20.07
CA ASP A 237 7.30 1.73 19.01
C ASP A 237 6.45 2.91 18.52
N ARG A 238 6.87 3.62 17.50
CA ARG A 238 5.89 4.41 16.77
C ARG A 238 4.86 3.40 16.31
N ASP A 239 3.81 3.30 17.14
CA ASP A 239 2.68 2.41 16.90
C ASP A 239 2.16 2.65 15.50
N ILE A 240 2.78 2.00 14.54
CA ILE A 240 2.20 1.73 13.25
C ILE A 240 1.24 0.56 13.50
N LYS A 241 0.25 0.82 14.34
CA LYS A 241 -0.90 -0.08 14.53
C LYS A 241 -2.07 0.38 13.70
#